data_0b509404c14d3bf8df68079693ba8a31
#
_entry.id   0b509404c14d3bf8df68079693ba8a31
#
_cell.length_a   1.000
_cell.length_b   1.000
_cell.length_c   1.000
_cell.angle_alpha   90.00
_cell.angle_beta   90.00
_cell.angle_gamma   90.00
#
_symmetry.space_group_name_H-M   'P 1'
#
loop_
_entity.id
_entity.type
_entity.pdbx_description
1 polymer ?
#
loop_
_entity_poly.entity_id
_entity_poly.type
_entity_poly.pdbx_seq_one_letter_code
_entity_poly.pdbx_strand_id
1 'polypeptide(L)'
;MKTKQIKNFKMNDEVYKLRTKVINLIREVKKQYRTLPRIEVRIGEARNHSVLGVARLKDNKIWITKRATDMSQDALRNVVFHEIVHAVTGFEHDEKCPLMKSTLDGYLLNKNECMKYLKKYINNNTSAAILSLQSIG
;
A
#
# COMPACT_ATOMS: atom_id res chain seq x y z
N MET A 1 16.66 -18.06 -24.42
CA MET A 1 16.66 -16.78 -23.73
C MET A 1 15.55 -15.84 -24.18
N LYS A 2 15.40 -15.65 -25.48
CA LYS A 2 14.28 -14.85 -26.02
C LYS A 2 12.92 -15.44 -25.64
N THR A 3 12.82 -16.75 -25.55
CA THR A 3 11.61 -17.46 -25.14
C THR A 3 11.20 -17.15 -23.70
N LYS A 4 12.16 -17.00 -22.79
CA LYS A 4 11.90 -16.64 -21.40
C LYS A 4 11.38 -15.21 -21.29
N GLN A 5 11.89 -14.28 -22.09
CA GLN A 5 11.43 -12.92 -22.13
C GLN A 5 9.99 -12.82 -22.65
N ILE A 6 9.65 -13.63 -23.66
CA ILE A 6 8.30 -13.68 -24.21
C ILE A 6 7.32 -14.25 -23.19
N LYS A 7 7.69 -15.29 -22.45
CA LYS A 7 6.86 -15.87 -21.39
C LYS A 7 6.67 -14.87 -20.25
N ASN A 8 7.72 -14.16 -19.86
CA ASN A 8 7.64 -13.09 -18.85
C ASN A 8 6.74 -11.95 -19.33
N PHE A 9 6.77 -11.65 -20.62
CA PHE A 9 5.93 -10.62 -21.21
C PHE A 9 4.44 -10.99 -21.15
N LYS A 10 4.07 -12.24 -21.38
CA LYS A 10 2.68 -12.71 -21.26
C LYS A 10 2.21 -12.66 -19.80
N MET A 11 3.05 -13.02 -18.86
CA MET A 11 2.74 -12.87 -17.44
C MET A 11 2.64 -11.40 -17.05
N ASN A 12 3.32 -10.53 -17.79
CA ASN A 12 3.32 -9.09 -17.54
C ASN A 12 1.97 -8.41 -17.79
N ASP A 13 1.08 -9.00 -18.59
CA ASP A 13 -0.24 -8.40 -18.83
C ASP A 13 -1.08 -8.38 -17.54
N GLU A 14 -1.15 -9.49 -16.83
CA GLU A 14 -1.84 -9.56 -15.53
C GLU A 14 -1.13 -8.72 -14.48
N VAL A 15 0.18 -8.79 -14.44
CA VAL A 15 1.02 -8.00 -13.57
C VAL A 15 0.83 -6.50 -13.85
N TYR A 16 0.81 -6.14 -15.11
CA TYR A 16 0.61 -4.76 -15.53
C TYR A 16 -0.77 -4.24 -15.11
N LYS A 17 -1.82 -5.04 -15.29
CA LYS A 17 -3.17 -4.68 -14.87
C LYS A 17 -3.25 -4.48 -13.36
N LEU A 18 -2.67 -5.39 -12.59
CA LEU A 18 -2.64 -5.27 -11.15
C LEU A 18 -1.85 -4.03 -10.71
N ARG A 19 -0.68 -3.81 -11.30
CA ARG A 19 0.14 -2.65 -11.01
C ARG A 19 -0.61 -1.36 -11.31
N THR A 20 -1.33 -1.29 -12.41
CA THR A 20 -2.14 -0.13 -12.77
C THR A 20 -3.24 0.12 -11.75
N LYS A 21 -3.92 -0.92 -11.28
CA LYS A 21 -4.93 -0.80 -10.22
C LYS A 21 -4.32 -0.25 -8.94
N VAL A 22 -3.16 -0.75 -8.54
CA VAL A 22 -2.45 -0.30 -7.35
C VAL A 22 -2.05 1.17 -7.49
N ILE A 23 -1.48 1.56 -8.63
CA ILE A 23 -1.09 2.94 -8.90
C ILE A 23 -2.30 3.87 -8.84
N ASN A 24 -3.43 3.46 -9.38
CA ASN A 24 -4.64 4.26 -9.34
C ASN A 24 -5.15 4.47 -7.90
N LEU A 25 -5.02 3.45 -7.06
CA LEU A 25 -5.36 3.57 -5.64
C LEU A 25 -4.41 4.53 -4.91
N ILE A 26 -3.12 4.49 -5.24
CA ILE A 26 -2.15 5.45 -4.70
C ILE A 26 -2.50 6.87 -5.15
N ARG A 27 -2.94 7.05 -6.38
CA ARG A 27 -3.39 8.35 -6.88
C ARG A 27 -4.60 8.88 -6.13
N GLU A 28 -5.51 8.02 -5.68
CA GLU A 28 -6.61 8.45 -4.80
C GLU A 28 -6.07 9.14 -3.54
N VAL A 29 -5.03 8.57 -2.94
CA VAL A 29 -4.39 9.13 -1.76
C VAL A 29 -3.68 10.45 -2.12
N LYS A 30 -2.98 10.47 -3.24
CA LYS A 30 -2.22 11.65 -3.67
C LYS A 30 -3.11 12.85 -3.97
N LYS A 31 -4.33 12.63 -4.42
CA LYS A 31 -5.32 13.71 -4.59
C LYS A 31 -5.66 14.41 -3.29
N GLN A 32 -5.67 13.67 -2.19
CA GLN A 32 -5.92 14.21 -0.86
C GLN A 32 -4.66 14.80 -0.21
N TYR A 33 -3.50 14.24 -0.54
CA TYR A 33 -2.21 14.60 0.02
C TYR A 33 -1.18 14.84 -1.08
N ARG A 34 -1.08 16.06 -1.55
CA ARG A 34 -0.15 16.44 -2.63
C ARG A 34 1.31 16.26 -2.24
N THR A 35 1.59 16.32 -0.94
CA THR A 35 2.93 16.14 -0.38
C THR A 35 3.31 14.68 -0.19
N LEU A 36 2.42 13.73 -0.52
CA LEU A 36 2.74 12.32 -0.42
C LEU A 36 3.98 12.02 -1.27
N PRO A 37 5.02 11.39 -0.72
CA PRO A 37 6.19 11.05 -1.49
C PRO A 37 5.84 10.07 -2.62
N ARG A 38 6.70 10.00 -3.61
CA ARG A 38 6.56 9.02 -4.67
C ARG A 38 6.70 7.63 -4.09
N ILE A 39 5.71 6.77 -4.34
CA ILE A 39 5.71 5.39 -3.85
C ILE A 39 6.05 4.48 -5.02
N GLU A 40 7.11 3.70 -4.86
CA GLU A 40 7.47 2.68 -5.83
C GLU A 40 6.63 1.43 -5.60
N VAL A 41 6.01 0.93 -6.68
CA VAL A 41 5.16 -0.25 -6.64
C VAL A 41 5.86 -1.40 -7.35
N ARG A 42 5.94 -2.52 -6.68
CA ARG A 42 6.44 -3.76 -7.25
C ARG A 42 5.40 -4.86 -7.11
N ILE A 43 5.24 -5.63 -8.14
CA ILE A 43 4.39 -6.81 -8.13
C ILE A 43 5.31 -8.03 -8.09
N GLY A 44 5.04 -8.93 -7.16
CA GLY A 44 5.90 -10.09 -6.98
C GLY A 44 5.16 -11.30 -6.46
N GLU A 45 5.91 -12.36 -6.23
CA GLU A 45 5.40 -13.57 -5.60
C GLU A 45 5.96 -13.64 -4.19
N ALA A 46 5.09 -13.96 -3.22
CA ALA A 46 5.52 -14.22 -1.87
C ALA A 46 5.68 -15.72 -1.65
N ARG A 47 6.69 -16.11 -0.88
CA ARG A 47 6.89 -17.51 -0.49
C ARG A 47 5.71 -18.03 0.32
N ASN A 48 5.14 -17.18 1.16
CA ASN A 48 3.97 -17.50 1.94
C ASN A 48 2.72 -17.06 1.18
N HIS A 49 1.85 -18.02 0.86
CA HIS A 49 0.64 -17.79 0.09
C HIS A 49 -0.38 -16.88 0.79
N SER A 50 -0.26 -16.67 2.09
CA SER A 50 -1.18 -15.77 2.81
C SER A 50 -0.80 -14.28 2.68
N VAL A 51 0.40 -13.98 2.20
CA VAL A 51 0.85 -12.59 2.08
C VAL A 51 0.26 -11.94 0.85
N LEU A 52 -0.43 -10.82 1.02
CA LEU A 52 -1.03 -10.03 -0.06
C LEU A 52 -0.20 -8.79 -0.40
N GLY A 53 0.46 -8.21 0.58
CA GLY A 53 1.29 -7.05 0.38
C GLY A 53 2.38 -6.96 1.43
N VAL A 54 3.44 -6.25 1.12
CA VAL A 54 4.57 -5.97 2.01
C VAL A 54 5.07 -4.56 1.73
N ALA A 55 5.49 -3.88 2.78
CA ALA A 55 6.15 -2.59 2.64
C ALA A 55 7.41 -2.55 3.50
N ARG A 56 8.40 -1.78 3.07
CA ARG A 56 9.50 -1.42 3.95
C ARG A 56 9.11 -0.17 4.72
N LEU A 57 9.31 -0.19 6.03
CA LEU A 57 8.97 0.95 6.87
C LEU A 57 9.80 2.17 6.47
N LYS A 58 9.13 3.27 6.14
CA LYS A 58 9.73 4.55 5.71
C LYS A 58 10.58 4.49 4.44
N ASP A 59 10.40 3.49 3.60
CA ASP A 59 11.21 3.36 2.39
C ASP A 59 10.45 3.74 1.11
N ASN A 60 9.19 4.11 1.23
CA ASN A 60 8.32 4.49 0.11
C ASN A 60 8.24 3.43 -0.98
N LYS A 61 8.37 2.17 -0.62
CA LYS A 61 8.24 1.02 -1.51
C LYS A 61 7.20 0.07 -0.99
N ILE A 62 6.34 -0.39 -1.88
CA ILE A 62 5.38 -1.43 -1.54
C ILE A 62 5.45 -2.55 -2.58
N TRP A 63 5.28 -3.77 -2.10
CA TRP A 63 5.15 -4.96 -2.92
C TRP A 63 3.73 -5.49 -2.78
N ILE A 64 3.07 -5.72 -3.89
CA ILE A 64 1.77 -6.38 -3.91
C ILE A 64 1.98 -7.73 -4.57
N THR A 65 1.46 -8.78 -3.97
CA THR A 65 1.63 -10.12 -4.52
C THR A 65 0.60 -10.41 -5.60
N LYS A 66 0.92 -11.34 -6.48
CA LYS A 66 0.02 -11.77 -7.55
C LYS A 66 -1.32 -12.32 -7.05
N ARG A 67 -1.38 -12.73 -5.78
CA ARG A 67 -2.62 -13.20 -5.17
C ARG A 67 -3.69 -12.10 -5.10
N ALA A 68 -3.29 -10.85 -5.17
CA ALA A 68 -4.21 -9.72 -5.18
C ALA A 68 -4.91 -9.51 -6.53
N THR A 69 -4.55 -10.28 -7.56
CA THR A 69 -5.10 -10.13 -8.92
C THR A 69 -6.62 -10.27 -8.95
N ASP A 70 -7.16 -11.20 -8.18
CA ASP A 70 -8.59 -11.51 -8.17
C ASP A 70 -9.35 -10.78 -7.06
N MET A 71 -8.71 -9.88 -6.34
CA MET A 71 -9.36 -9.14 -5.28
C MET A 71 -10.30 -8.07 -5.83
N SER A 72 -11.40 -7.83 -5.12
CA SER A 72 -12.25 -6.68 -5.42
C SER A 72 -11.48 -5.38 -5.25
N GLN A 73 -11.98 -4.30 -5.83
CA GLN A 73 -11.34 -3.00 -5.70
C GLN A 73 -11.25 -2.55 -4.24
N ASP A 74 -12.31 -2.77 -3.46
CA ASP A 74 -12.29 -2.41 -2.03
C ASP A 74 -11.29 -3.25 -1.24
N ALA A 75 -11.20 -4.54 -1.51
CA ALA A 75 -10.23 -5.42 -0.85
C ALA A 75 -8.79 -4.99 -1.19
N LEU A 76 -8.54 -4.73 -2.46
CA LEU A 76 -7.22 -4.25 -2.91
C LEU A 76 -6.88 -2.90 -2.28
N ARG A 77 -7.86 -2.00 -2.17
CA ARG A 77 -7.65 -0.71 -1.50
C ARG A 77 -7.24 -0.89 -0.04
N ASN A 78 -7.88 -1.80 0.68
CA ASN A 78 -7.51 -2.09 2.06
C ASN A 78 -6.03 -2.52 2.15
N VAL A 79 -5.59 -3.40 1.28
CA VAL A 79 -4.20 -3.86 1.24
C VAL A 79 -3.25 -2.70 0.89
N VAL A 80 -3.55 -1.98 -0.17
CA VAL A 80 -2.68 -0.90 -0.66
C VAL A 80 -2.56 0.22 0.37
N PHE A 81 -3.66 0.66 0.95
CA PHE A 81 -3.65 1.72 1.96
C PHE A 81 -2.90 1.28 3.23
N HIS A 82 -3.06 0.02 3.63
CA HIS A 82 -2.30 -0.56 4.73
C HIS A 82 -0.78 -0.47 4.46
N GLU A 83 -0.37 -0.87 3.27
CA GLU A 83 1.05 -0.81 2.91
C GLU A 83 1.56 0.62 2.75
N ILE A 84 0.73 1.55 2.29
CA ILE A 84 1.10 2.97 2.22
C ILE A 84 1.44 3.50 3.62
N VAL A 85 0.64 3.18 4.62
CA VAL A 85 0.91 3.62 5.99
C VAL A 85 2.28 3.14 6.44
N HIS A 86 2.60 1.86 6.25
CA HIS A 86 3.92 1.33 6.59
C HIS A 86 5.04 2.04 5.84
N ALA A 87 4.89 2.18 4.53
CA ALA A 87 5.94 2.70 3.66
C ALA A 87 6.24 4.18 3.91
N VAL A 88 5.21 4.97 4.18
CA VAL A 88 5.34 6.43 4.28
C VAL A 88 5.58 6.87 5.72
N THR A 89 4.87 6.29 6.68
CA THR A 89 4.92 6.74 8.07
C THR A 89 5.85 5.91 8.94
N GLY A 90 6.11 4.67 8.58
CA GLY A 90 6.86 3.73 9.41
C GLY A 90 6.07 3.14 10.57
N PHE A 91 4.79 3.44 10.70
CA PHE A 91 3.95 2.82 11.72
C PHE A 91 3.81 1.32 11.46
N GLU A 92 3.87 0.54 12.52
CA GLU A 92 3.68 -0.90 12.47
C GLU A 92 2.20 -1.27 12.60
N HIS A 93 1.91 -2.56 12.71
CA HIS A 93 0.55 -3.03 12.87
C HIS A 93 -0.08 -2.50 14.15
N ASP A 94 -1.37 -2.21 14.07
CA ASP A 94 -2.19 -1.79 15.20
C ASP A 94 -3.47 -2.62 15.19
N GLU A 95 -3.56 -3.57 16.08
CA GLU A 95 -4.70 -4.50 16.14
C GLU A 95 -6.02 -3.82 16.49
N LYS A 96 -5.97 -2.61 17.01
CA LYS A 96 -7.16 -1.80 17.30
C LYS A 96 -7.68 -1.02 16.09
N CYS A 97 -6.87 -0.92 15.05
CA CYS A 97 -7.23 -0.18 13.84
C CYS A 97 -7.64 -1.13 12.73
N PRO A 98 -8.85 -1.04 12.18
CA PRO A 98 -9.28 -1.94 11.11
C PRO A 98 -8.39 -1.92 9.88
N LEU A 99 -7.77 -0.79 9.56
CA LEU A 99 -6.86 -0.68 8.42
C LEU A 99 -5.48 -1.29 8.72
N MET A 100 -4.97 -1.12 9.93
CA MET A 100 -3.59 -1.48 10.28
C MET A 100 -3.47 -2.79 11.05
N LYS A 101 -4.52 -3.58 11.14
CA LYS A 101 -4.45 -4.94 11.69
C LYS A 101 -3.45 -5.79 10.91
N SER A 102 -2.83 -6.73 11.60
CA SER A 102 -1.88 -7.66 10.99
C SER A 102 -2.53 -8.61 9.98
N THR A 103 -3.84 -8.85 10.11
CA THR A 103 -4.59 -9.72 9.19
C THR A 103 -5.90 -9.07 8.76
N LEU A 104 -6.34 -9.42 7.54
CA LEU A 104 -7.67 -9.06 7.05
C LEU A 104 -8.68 -10.09 7.59
N ASP A 105 -9.46 -9.70 8.58
CA ASP A 105 -10.38 -10.58 9.31
C ASP A 105 -11.76 -10.71 8.67
N GLY A 106 -11.89 -10.50 7.39
CA GLY A 106 -13.19 -10.54 6.75
C GLY A 106 -14.01 -9.26 6.87
N TYR A 107 -13.62 -8.31 7.70
CA TYR A 107 -14.22 -6.98 7.69
C TYR A 107 -13.48 -6.09 6.70
N LEU A 108 -14.22 -5.67 5.68
CA LEU A 108 -13.66 -4.87 4.60
C LEU A 108 -14.09 -3.42 4.75
N LEU A 109 -13.11 -2.53 4.81
CA LEU A 109 -13.38 -1.09 4.84
C LEU A 109 -13.77 -0.61 3.45
N ASN A 110 -14.77 0.26 3.37
CA ASN A 110 -15.11 0.93 2.13
C ASN A 110 -14.13 2.08 1.85
N LYS A 111 -14.25 2.73 0.70
CA LYS A 111 -13.35 3.80 0.28
C LYS A 111 -13.24 4.91 1.32
N ASN A 112 -14.37 5.36 1.86
CA ASN A 112 -14.38 6.46 2.82
C ASN A 112 -13.73 6.07 4.15
N GLU A 113 -14.01 4.87 4.62
CA GLU A 113 -13.40 4.34 5.84
C GLU A 113 -11.90 4.16 5.70
N CYS A 114 -11.44 3.61 4.58
CA CYS A 114 -10.02 3.47 4.29
C CYS A 114 -9.32 4.83 4.33
N MET A 115 -9.89 5.81 3.68
CA MET A 115 -9.31 7.16 3.62
C MET A 115 -9.30 7.81 5.01
N LYS A 116 -10.34 7.61 5.79
CA LYS A 116 -10.42 8.14 7.15
C LYS A 116 -9.28 7.62 8.03
N TYR A 117 -9.05 6.32 8.03
CA TYR A 117 -7.98 5.73 8.83
C TYR A 117 -6.60 6.10 8.31
N LEU A 118 -6.43 6.11 6.99
CA LEU A 118 -5.17 6.54 6.36
C LEU A 118 -4.81 7.96 6.77
N LYS A 119 -5.77 8.88 6.71
CA LYS A 119 -5.58 10.28 7.10
C LYS A 119 -5.06 10.42 8.51
N LYS A 120 -5.61 9.65 9.43
CA LYS A 120 -5.21 9.68 10.83
C LYS A 120 -3.71 9.40 10.97
N TYR A 121 -3.19 8.38 10.28
CA TYR A 121 -1.77 8.04 10.36
C TYR A 121 -0.89 9.07 9.68
N ILE A 122 -1.27 9.54 8.50
CA ILE A 122 -0.49 10.54 7.76
C ILE A 122 -0.44 11.85 8.54
N ASN A 123 -1.57 12.32 9.08
CA ASN A 123 -1.62 13.56 9.85
C ASN A 123 -0.78 13.46 11.13
N ASN A 124 -0.83 12.34 11.83
CA ASN A 124 -0.02 12.14 13.02
C ASN A 124 1.46 12.16 12.70
N ASN A 125 1.86 11.54 11.60
CA ASN A 125 3.25 11.53 11.14
C ASN A 125 3.72 12.94 10.79
N THR A 126 2.91 13.70 10.07
CA THR A 126 3.20 15.09 9.70
C THR A 126 3.33 15.98 10.94
N SER A 127 2.40 15.84 11.89
CA SER A 127 2.43 16.59 13.15
C SER A 127 3.71 16.29 13.94
N ALA A 128 4.10 15.03 14.04
CA ALA A 128 5.34 14.64 14.73
C ALA A 128 6.56 15.23 14.04
N ALA A 129 6.60 15.24 12.72
CA ALA A 129 7.69 15.84 11.97
C ALA A 129 7.80 17.35 12.21
N ILE A 130 6.66 18.05 12.23
CA ILE A 130 6.61 19.49 12.51
C ILE A 130 7.10 19.78 13.94
N LEU A 131 6.63 19.01 14.91
CA LEU A 131 7.07 19.16 16.30
C LEU A 131 8.58 18.93 16.46
N SER A 132 9.11 17.93 15.77
CA SER A 132 10.55 17.67 15.77
C SER A 132 11.35 18.83 15.19
N LEU A 133 10.89 19.43 14.11
CA LEU A 133 11.52 20.60 13.51
C LEU A 133 11.47 21.80 14.42
N GLN A 134 10.37 22.02 15.12
CA GLN A 134 10.24 23.11 16.09
C GLN A 134 11.17 22.94 17.28
N SER A 135 11.36 21.71 17.73
CA SER A 135 12.25 21.44 18.87
C SER A 135 13.73 21.62 18.53
N ILE A 136 14.10 21.52 17.27
CA ILE A 136 15.47 21.74 16.80
C ILE A 136 15.76 23.22 16.56
N GLY A 137 14.74 23.96 16.23
CA GLY A 137 14.84 25.40 16.02
C GLY A 137 14.87 26.16 17.29
#